data_9d7741f6c367088aff08874da7699ab1
#
_entry.id   9d7741f6c367088aff08874da7699ab1
#
_cell.length_a   1.000
_cell.length_b   1.000
_cell.length_c   1.000
_cell.angle_alpha   90.00
_cell.angle_beta   90.00
_cell.angle_gamma   90.00
#
_symmetry.space_group_name_H-M   'P 1'
#
loop_
_entity.id
_entity.type
_entity.pdbx_description
1 polymer ?
#
loop_
_entity_poly.entity_id
_entity_poly.type
_entity_poly.pdbx_seq_one_letter_code
_entity_poly.pdbx_strand_id
1 'polypeptide(L)'
;FDPHARFNGESYQDILDRDSREVPECLRAEKAPYLGSDSVPATHYTGQERFDLEAEHMWMRVWQMACRMEEIPNVGDHLVYDIIDKSVLIVRSAPDRIQAYYNTCLHRGRKLATQAGNKSEFRCAFHGFTWELNGDFKSCPTPWDYQHLDAKALQLPELRVGSWGGFVFINFDENAPELMDVIGPLDWHFKDWHLEDRFIQYHVAKVIPCNWKVAAEAFMESQHAPTTHPQIMTHVTD
;
A
#
# COMPACT_ATOMS: atom_id res chain seq x y z
N PHE A 1 -12.21 -38.61 -9.55
CA PHE A 1 -11.70 -37.36 -8.96
C PHE A 1 -12.40 -37.13 -7.62
N ASP A 2 -11.64 -37.03 -6.53
CA ASP A 2 -12.16 -36.70 -5.22
C ASP A 2 -11.93 -35.18 -4.98
N PRO A 3 -12.97 -34.35 -4.95
CA PRO A 3 -12.84 -32.93 -4.72
C PRO A 3 -12.35 -32.55 -3.30
N HIS A 4 -12.36 -33.54 -2.41
CA HIS A 4 -11.88 -33.39 -1.02
C HIS A 4 -10.49 -33.96 -0.80
N ALA A 5 -9.88 -34.54 -1.85
CA ALA A 5 -8.51 -35.04 -1.74
C ALA A 5 -7.56 -33.90 -1.32
N ARG A 6 -6.67 -34.22 -0.42
CA ARG A 6 -5.66 -33.30 0.10
C ARG A 6 -4.28 -33.92 -0.17
N PHE A 7 -3.26 -33.04 -0.21
CA PHE A 7 -1.88 -33.48 -0.24
C PHE A 7 -1.56 -34.38 0.96
N ASN A 8 -0.86 -35.49 0.73
CA ASN A 8 -0.55 -36.48 1.77
C ASN A 8 0.67 -36.11 2.63
N GLY A 9 1.33 -35.01 2.32
CA GLY A 9 2.46 -34.51 3.07
C GLY A 9 2.04 -33.72 4.31
N GLU A 10 3.01 -33.04 4.88
CA GLU A 10 2.83 -32.19 6.04
C GLU A 10 1.90 -31.01 5.73
N SER A 11 0.89 -30.81 6.55
CA SER A 11 -0.02 -29.66 6.44
C SER A 11 0.56 -28.43 7.14
N TYR A 12 0.03 -27.25 6.81
CA TYR A 12 0.35 -26.01 7.52
C TYR A 12 -0.01 -26.12 9.03
N GLN A 13 -1.08 -26.80 9.37
CA GLN A 13 -1.46 -27.03 10.78
C GLN A 13 -0.45 -27.92 11.51
N ASP A 14 0.11 -28.94 10.85
CA ASP A 14 1.17 -29.79 11.44
C ASP A 14 2.43 -28.95 11.74
N ILE A 15 2.73 -27.96 10.90
CA ILE A 15 3.84 -27.02 11.15
C ILE A 15 3.53 -26.12 12.34
N LEU A 16 2.33 -25.54 12.40
CA LEU A 16 1.90 -24.69 13.51
C LEU A 16 1.84 -25.44 14.85
N ASP A 17 1.51 -26.72 14.83
CA ASP A 17 1.48 -27.55 16.03
C ASP A 17 2.85 -27.74 16.68
N ARG A 18 3.91 -27.58 15.91
CA ARG A 18 5.30 -27.65 16.38
C ARG A 18 5.92 -26.29 16.69
N ASP A 19 5.21 -25.20 16.45
CA ASP A 19 5.70 -23.88 16.80
C ASP A 19 5.80 -23.73 18.32
N SER A 20 6.88 -23.16 18.80
CA SER A 20 7.09 -22.93 20.24
C SER A 20 6.35 -21.71 20.77
N ARG A 21 5.78 -20.91 19.89
CA ARG A 21 5.02 -19.70 20.21
C ARG A 21 3.52 -20.02 20.30
N GLU A 22 2.79 -19.21 21.04
CA GLU A 22 1.32 -19.27 21.00
C GLU A 22 0.82 -18.85 19.62
N VAL A 23 0.21 -19.77 18.90
CA VAL A 23 -0.30 -19.54 17.54
C VAL A 23 -1.64 -18.82 17.58
N PRO A 24 -1.80 -17.66 16.93
CA PRO A 24 -3.07 -16.96 16.84
C PRO A 24 -4.18 -17.84 16.27
N GLU A 25 -5.37 -17.76 16.85
CA GLU A 25 -6.54 -18.60 16.46
C GLU A 25 -6.90 -18.43 14.98
N CYS A 26 -6.72 -17.21 14.42
CA CYS A 26 -7.01 -16.95 13.00
C CYS A 26 -6.13 -17.76 12.04
N LEU A 27 -4.93 -18.21 12.48
CA LEU A 27 -4.05 -19.07 11.69
C LEU A 27 -4.40 -20.57 11.86
N ARG A 28 -5.22 -20.90 12.85
CA ARG A 28 -5.78 -22.24 13.08
C ARG A 28 -7.03 -22.54 12.27
N ALA A 29 -7.61 -21.52 11.66
CA ALA A 29 -8.84 -21.66 10.90
C ALA A 29 -8.56 -22.26 9.51
N GLU A 30 -8.59 -23.56 9.38
CA GLU A 30 -8.53 -24.27 8.09
C GLU A 30 -9.81 -24.17 7.25
N LYS A 31 -10.80 -23.45 7.72
CA LYS A 31 -12.12 -23.42 7.08
C LYS A 31 -12.26 -22.26 6.11
N ALA A 32 -11.55 -22.29 5.02
CA ALA A 32 -11.96 -21.51 3.86
C ALA A 32 -13.32 -22.06 3.39
N PRO A 33 -14.37 -21.23 3.26
CA PRO A 33 -15.63 -21.70 2.69
C PRO A 33 -15.38 -22.19 1.27
N TYR A 34 -15.98 -23.32 0.91
CA TYR A 34 -15.95 -23.76 -0.48
C TYR A 34 -16.82 -22.80 -1.33
N LEU A 35 -16.16 -22.02 -2.16
CA LEU A 35 -16.80 -21.02 -3.02
C LEU A 35 -17.15 -21.56 -4.41
N GLY A 36 -16.96 -22.85 -4.64
CA GLY A 36 -17.14 -23.48 -5.95
C GLY A 36 -15.85 -23.48 -6.78
N SER A 37 -15.95 -24.13 -7.94
CA SER A 37 -14.86 -24.23 -8.93
C SER A 37 -15.31 -23.74 -10.32
N ASP A 38 -16.37 -22.98 -10.38
CA ASP A 38 -16.87 -22.43 -11.64
C ASP A 38 -15.89 -21.39 -12.21
N SER A 39 -15.85 -21.30 -13.52
CA SER A 39 -15.00 -20.33 -14.20
C SER A 39 -15.41 -18.90 -13.86
N VAL A 40 -14.44 -18.08 -13.50
CA VAL A 40 -14.66 -16.64 -13.30
C VAL A 40 -14.89 -15.99 -14.68
N PRO A 41 -15.96 -15.22 -14.86
CA PRO A 41 -16.22 -14.54 -16.14
C PRO A 41 -15.07 -13.59 -16.52
N ALA A 42 -14.65 -13.62 -17.77
CA ALA A 42 -13.58 -12.76 -18.28
C ALA A 42 -13.85 -11.25 -18.03
N THR A 43 -15.12 -10.85 -17.95
CA THR A 43 -15.54 -9.48 -17.64
C THR A 43 -15.06 -8.99 -16.27
N HIS A 44 -14.73 -9.88 -15.34
CA HIS A 44 -14.13 -9.50 -14.05
C HIS A 44 -12.71 -8.96 -14.21
N TYR A 45 -12.03 -9.29 -15.32
CA TYR A 45 -10.67 -8.84 -15.64
C TYR A 45 -10.63 -7.73 -16.68
N THR A 46 -11.65 -7.65 -17.55
CA THR A 46 -11.67 -6.74 -18.70
C THR A 46 -12.75 -5.68 -18.64
N GLY A 47 -13.72 -5.79 -17.71
CA GLY A 47 -14.86 -4.88 -17.62
C GLY A 47 -14.54 -3.61 -16.87
N GLN A 48 -14.85 -2.44 -17.48
CA GLN A 48 -14.68 -1.13 -16.86
C GLN A 48 -15.53 -0.98 -15.58
N GLU A 49 -16.79 -1.41 -15.61
CA GLU A 49 -17.69 -1.36 -14.44
C GLU A 49 -17.09 -2.08 -13.23
N ARG A 50 -16.47 -3.25 -13.46
CA ARG A 50 -15.80 -4.00 -12.39
C ARG A 50 -14.60 -3.23 -11.83
N PHE A 51 -13.81 -2.62 -12.70
CA PHE A 51 -12.68 -1.79 -12.28
C PHE A 51 -13.14 -0.58 -11.47
N ASP A 52 -14.23 0.08 -11.87
CA ASP A 52 -14.78 1.23 -11.15
C ASP A 52 -15.25 0.84 -9.74
N LEU A 53 -15.89 -0.33 -9.59
CA LEU A 53 -16.26 -0.89 -8.29
C LEU A 53 -15.02 -1.22 -7.42
N GLU A 54 -13.98 -1.79 -8.01
CA GLU A 54 -12.72 -2.07 -7.31
C GLU A 54 -12.03 -0.79 -6.86
N ALA A 55 -12.05 0.24 -7.71
CA ALA A 55 -11.51 1.54 -7.39
C ALA A 55 -12.21 2.15 -6.17
N GLU A 56 -13.55 2.20 -6.17
CA GLU A 56 -14.35 2.82 -5.12
C GLU A 56 -14.39 2.01 -3.83
N HIS A 57 -14.61 0.70 -3.93
CA HIS A 57 -14.95 -0.15 -2.78
C HIS A 57 -13.76 -0.96 -2.23
N MET A 58 -12.64 -0.99 -2.93
CA MET A 58 -11.44 -1.68 -2.49
C MET A 58 -10.25 -0.72 -2.39
N TRP A 59 -9.74 -0.20 -3.53
CA TRP A 59 -8.52 0.59 -3.51
C TRP A 59 -8.60 1.85 -2.65
N MET A 60 -9.77 2.48 -2.55
CA MET A 60 -9.96 3.65 -1.68
C MET A 60 -10.25 3.28 -0.22
N ARG A 61 -10.27 2.00 0.16
CA ARG A 61 -10.66 1.55 1.51
C ARG A 61 -9.66 0.63 2.19
N VAL A 62 -8.67 0.12 1.47
CA VAL A 62 -7.66 -0.79 2.04
C VAL A 62 -6.38 -0.04 2.37
N TRP A 63 -5.65 -0.56 3.36
CA TRP A 63 -4.28 -0.13 3.62
C TRP A 63 -3.38 -0.54 2.45
N GLN A 64 -2.62 0.41 1.93
CA GLN A 64 -1.72 0.22 0.81
C GLN A 64 -0.30 0.49 1.25
N MET A 65 0.58 -0.48 1.05
CA MET A 65 2.01 -0.32 1.29
C MET A 65 2.59 0.64 0.25
N ALA A 66 2.99 1.81 0.70
CA ALA A 66 3.39 2.89 -0.21
C ALA A 66 4.90 3.03 -0.37
N CYS A 67 5.67 2.82 0.69
CA CYS A 67 7.13 2.90 0.67
C CYS A 67 7.75 2.25 1.89
N ARG A 68 9.09 2.25 1.96
CA ARG A 68 9.80 1.98 3.20
C ARG A 68 10.23 3.28 3.88
N MET A 69 10.37 3.24 5.21
CA MET A 69 10.83 4.39 6.01
C MET A 69 12.21 4.89 5.59
N GLU A 70 13.07 3.99 5.10
CA GLU A 70 14.42 4.30 4.64
C GLU A 70 14.47 5.11 3.33
N GLU A 71 13.36 5.17 2.59
CA GLU A 71 13.25 5.98 1.38
C GLU A 71 13.00 7.46 1.70
N ILE A 72 12.57 7.75 2.94
CA ILE A 72 12.31 9.11 3.43
C ILE A 72 12.95 9.28 4.83
N PRO A 73 14.28 9.14 4.98
CA PRO A 73 14.95 9.10 6.28
C PRO A 73 15.03 10.46 6.98
N ASN A 74 15.05 11.58 6.25
CA ASN A 74 15.25 12.91 6.80
C ASN A 74 13.99 13.77 6.74
N VAL A 75 13.87 14.74 7.62
CA VAL A 75 12.79 15.75 7.56
C VAL A 75 12.83 16.46 6.20
N GLY A 76 11.68 16.55 5.56
CA GLY A 76 11.52 17.09 4.22
C GLY A 76 11.66 16.07 3.09
N ASP A 77 12.21 14.87 3.37
CA ASP A 77 12.17 13.78 2.38
C ASP A 77 10.73 13.41 2.07
N HIS A 78 10.44 13.32 0.79
CA HIS A 78 9.10 13.01 0.31
C HIS A 78 9.15 12.16 -0.95
N LEU A 79 8.07 11.45 -1.18
CA LEU A 79 7.81 10.70 -2.41
C LEU A 79 6.36 10.90 -2.87
N VAL A 80 6.13 10.54 -4.12
CA VAL A 80 4.81 10.57 -4.74
C VAL A 80 4.34 9.13 -4.96
N TYR A 81 3.15 8.84 -4.46
CA TYR A 81 2.46 7.56 -4.66
C TYR A 81 1.22 7.79 -5.51
N ASP A 82 1.23 7.27 -6.73
CA ASP A 82 0.11 7.37 -7.66
C ASP A 82 -0.64 6.03 -7.71
N ILE A 83 -1.95 6.07 -7.56
CA ILE A 83 -2.84 4.91 -7.66
C ILE A 83 -4.13 5.31 -8.37
N ILE A 84 -4.50 4.58 -9.43
CA ILE A 84 -5.67 4.86 -10.26
C ILE A 84 -5.60 6.31 -10.79
N ASP A 85 -6.49 7.18 -10.35
CA ASP A 85 -6.54 8.62 -10.67
C ASP A 85 -6.08 9.51 -9.51
N LYS A 86 -5.63 8.92 -8.40
CA LYS A 86 -5.20 9.64 -7.21
C LYS A 86 -3.67 9.77 -7.16
N SER A 87 -3.22 10.87 -6.61
CA SER A 87 -1.82 11.14 -6.33
C SER A 87 -1.67 11.53 -4.86
N VAL A 88 -0.76 10.89 -4.16
CA VAL A 88 -0.49 11.09 -2.74
C VAL A 88 0.95 11.58 -2.58
N LEU A 89 1.12 12.61 -1.77
CA LEU A 89 2.39 13.13 -1.33
C LEU A 89 2.68 12.59 0.07
N ILE A 90 3.68 11.74 0.21
CA ILE A 90 4.11 11.17 1.49
C ILE A 90 5.39 11.90 1.91
N VAL A 91 5.45 12.39 3.13
CA VAL A 91 6.54 13.24 3.62
C VAL A 91 6.91 12.92 5.06
N ARG A 92 8.21 12.93 5.36
CA ARG A 92 8.67 13.00 6.75
C ARG A 92 8.59 14.45 7.22
N SER A 93 7.51 14.79 7.89
CA SER A 93 7.24 16.16 8.34
C SER A 93 7.99 16.54 9.62
N ALA A 94 8.37 15.54 10.45
CA ALA A 94 9.19 15.67 11.63
C ALA A 94 10.09 14.42 11.81
N PRO A 95 11.09 14.43 12.69
CA PRO A 95 11.99 13.28 12.88
C PRO A 95 11.28 11.96 13.15
N ASP A 96 10.17 12.01 13.87
CA ASP A 96 9.34 10.88 14.30
C ASP A 96 7.97 10.83 13.60
N ARG A 97 7.72 11.70 12.60
CA ARG A 97 6.40 11.82 11.99
C ARG A 97 6.45 11.74 10.46
N ILE A 98 5.68 10.81 9.91
CA ILE A 98 5.38 10.70 8.48
C ILE A 98 3.90 11.04 8.29
N GLN A 99 3.62 11.87 7.29
CA GLN A 99 2.26 12.28 6.91
C GLN A 99 2.05 12.06 5.41
N ALA A 100 0.82 11.92 5.03
CA ALA A 100 0.43 11.74 3.64
C ALA A 100 -0.73 12.68 3.31
N TYR A 101 -0.65 13.33 2.15
CA TYR A 101 -1.65 14.30 1.69
C TYR A 101 -2.07 13.98 0.26
N TYR A 102 -3.28 14.38 -0.10
CA TYR A 102 -3.58 14.50 -1.53
C TYR A 102 -2.58 15.44 -2.18
N ASN A 103 -1.86 14.96 -3.17
CA ASN A 103 -0.82 15.71 -3.89
C ASN A 103 -1.44 16.76 -4.83
N THR A 104 -2.17 17.71 -4.26
CA THR A 104 -3.00 18.65 -5.02
C THR A 104 -2.95 20.03 -4.39
N CYS A 105 -2.58 21.04 -5.19
CA CYS A 105 -2.68 22.44 -4.81
C CYS A 105 -4.17 22.85 -4.71
N LEU A 106 -4.58 23.32 -3.54
CA LEU A 106 -5.98 23.69 -3.28
C LEU A 106 -6.44 24.96 -4.00
N HIS A 107 -5.54 25.64 -4.72
CA HIS A 107 -5.91 26.75 -5.57
C HIS A 107 -6.52 26.29 -6.91
N ARG A 108 -5.80 25.50 -7.70
CA ARG A 108 -6.22 25.06 -9.05
C ARG A 108 -5.76 23.65 -9.43
N GLY A 109 -5.61 22.75 -8.47
CA GLY A 109 -5.47 21.32 -8.68
C GLY A 109 -4.12 20.81 -9.21
N ARG A 110 -3.08 21.66 -9.33
CA ARG A 110 -1.76 21.20 -9.78
C ARG A 110 -1.10 20.33 -8.72
N LYS A 111 -0.43 19.22 -9.13
CA LYS A 111 0.42 18.42 -8.25
C LYS A 111 1.51 19.30 -7.60
N LEU A 112 1.73 19.14 -6.29
CA LEU A 112 2.75 19.87 -5.50
C LEU A 112 4.13 19.27 -5.68
N ALA A 113 4.20 17.96 -5.89
CA ALA A 113 5.41 17.24 -6.26
C ALA A 113 5.10 16.25 -7.40
N THR A 114 6.10 15.99 -8.25
CA THR A 114 5.99 15.04 -9.37
C THR A 114 7.02 13.92 -9.28
N GLN A 115 7.92 13.99 -8.32
CA GLN A 115 8.97 13.01 -8.05
C GLN A 115 9.39 13.07 -6.58
N ALA A 116 10.10 12.06 -6.13
CA ALA A 116 10.73 12.05 -4.82
C ALA A 116 11.81 13.13 -4.68
N GLY A 117 12.07 13.55 -3.46
CA GLY A 117 13.12 14.54 -3.16
C GLY A 117 13.08 15.01 -1.72
N ASN A 118 13.83 16.09 -1.41
CA ASN A 118 13.81 16.75 -0.12
C ASN A 118 13.40 18.21 -0.30
N LYS A 119 12.50 18.69 0.54
CA LYS A 119 12.03 20.08 0.56
C LYS A 119 11.79 20.55 1.99
N SER A 120 11.92 21.84 2.22
CA SER A 120 11.55 22.50 3.47
C SER A 120 10.07 22.93 3.50
N GLU A 121 9.43 23.00 2.33
CA GLU A 121 8.03 23.42 2.13
C GLU A 121 7.53 22.95 0.77
N PHE A 122 6.22 22.86 0.58
CA PHE A 122 5.59 22.52 -0.70
C PHE A 122 5.04 23.76 -1.38
N ARG A 123 5.79 24.30 -2.32
CA ARG A 123 5.39 25.45 -3.12
C ARG A 123 4.85 25.02 -4.46
N CYS A 124 3.60 25.38 -4.76
CA CYS A 124 3.00 25.11 -6.04
C CYS A 124 3.71 25.89 -7.16
N ALA A 125 4.18 25.16 -8.17
CA ALA A 125 4.91 25.73 -9.29
C ALA A 125 4.03 26.53 -10.27
N PHE A 126 2.70 26.62 -10.02
CA PHE A 126 1.79 27.40 -10.86
C PHE A 126 1.66 28.85 -10.36
N HIS A 127 1.16 29.05 -9.13
CA HIS A 127 0.92 30.40 -8.60
C HIS A 127 1.58 30.62 -7.23
N GLY A 128 2.51 29.75 -6.81
CA GLY A 128 3.31 29.96 -5.62
C GLY A 128 2.57 29.81 -4.27
N PHE A 129 1.36 29.24 -4.25
CA PHE A 129 0.73 28.84 -3.00
C PHE A 129 1.62 27.82 -2.30
N THR A 130 1.87 28.02 -1.02
CA THR A 130 2.89 27.29 -0.27
C THR A 130 2.30 26.68 1.00
N TRP A 131 2.73 25.45 1.29
CA TRP A 131 2.37 24.69 2.50
C TRP A 131 3.62 24.27 3.23
N GLU A 132 3.53 24.23 4.56
CA GLU A 132 4.54 23.61 5.43
C GLU A 132 4.53 22.09 5.23
N LEU A 133 5.55 21.41 5.75
CA LEU A 133 5.65 19.94 5.66
C LEU A 133 4.52 19.21 6.39
N ASN A 134 3.93 19.86 7.41
CA ASN A 134 2.79 19.31 8.17
C ASN A 134 1.43 19.59 7.52
N GLY A 135 1.43 20.11 6.27
CA GLY A 135 0.21 20.37 5.51
C GLY A 135 -0.47 21.71 5.78
N ASP A 136 0.01 22.49 6.77
CA ASP A 136 -0.55 23.80 7.07
C ASP A 136 -0.28 24.79 5.92
N PHE A 137 -1.29 25.57 5.57
CA PHE A 137 -1.12 26.61 4.59
C PHE A 137 -0.18 27.71 5.12
N LYS A 138 0.89 27.98 4.39
CA LYS A 138 1.90 28.97 4.77
C LYS A 138 1.66 30.36 4.19
N SER A 139 1.51 30.41 2.87
CA SER A 139 1.42 31.71 2.17
C SER A 139 0.96 31.59 0.72
N CYS A 140 0.52 32.73 0.18
CA CYS A 140 0.39 32.95 -1.26
C CYS A 140 1.12 34.25 -1.66
N PRO A 141 1.55 34.42 -2.92
CA PRO A 141 2.36 35.57 -3.36
C PRO A 141 1.67 36.94 -3.26
N THR A 142 0.33 36.96 -3.38
CA THR A 142 -0.48 38.21 -3.39
C THR A 142 -1.58 38.14 -2.35
N PRO A 143 -1.26 38.07 -1.03
CA PRO A 143 -2.27 37.86 0.00
C PRO A 143 -3.34 38.97 0.05
N TRP A 144 -3.04 40.15 -0.44
CA TRP A 144 -4.01 41.25 -0.56
C TRP A 144 -5.13 40.98 -1.58
N ASP A 145 -4.90 40.15 -2.59
CA ASP A 145 -5.90 39.71 -3.56
C ASP A 145 -6.80 38.61 -3.01
N TYR A 146 -6.35 37.96 -1.93
CA TYR A 146 -6.96 36.76 -1.35
C TYR A 146 -7.39 36.96 0.10
N GLN A 147 -7.85 38.17 0.47
CA GLN A 147 -8.26 38.52 1.85
C GLN A 147 -9.39 37.65 2.40
N HIS A 148 -10.15 36.98 1.53
CA HIS A 148 -11.25 36.08 1.88
C HIS A 148 -10.81 34.65 2.18
N LEU A 149 -9.53 34.30 1.98
CA LEU A 149 -9.02 32.93 2.22
C LEU A 149 -8.90 32.66 3.71
N ASP A 150 -9.50 31.56 4.14
CA ASP A 150 -9.25 30.99 5.45
C ASP A 150 -8.07 30.01 5.37
N ALA A 151 -7.00 30.29 6.09
CA ALA A 151 -5.82 29.43 6.14
C ALA A 151 -6.14 27.99 6.60
N LYS A 152 -7.12 27.82 7.48
CA LYS A 152 -7.56 26.50 7.94
C LYS A 152 -8.28 25.72 6.84
N ALA A 153 -9.07 26.42 6.01
CA ALA A 153 -9.72 25.80 4.87
C ALA A 153 -8.76 25.43 3.74
N LEU A 154 -7.52 25.94 3.79
CA LEU A 154 -6.44 25.62 2.86
C LEU A 154 -5.44 24.60 3.42
N GLN A 155 -5.67 24.00 4.56
CA GLN A 155 -4.86 22.87 5.03
C GLN A 155 -4.97 21.71 4.04
N LEU A 156 -3.83 21.08 3.72
CA LEU A 156 -3.83 19.92 2.82
C LEU A 156 -4.65 18.78 3.43
N PRO A 157 -5.57 18.19 2.68
CA PRO A 157 -6.32 17.03 3.15
C PRO A 157 -5.37 15.86 3.40
N GLU A 158 -5.35 15.40 4.64
CA GLU A 158 -4.47 14.33 5.12
C GLU A 158 -5.12 12.96 4.90
N LEU A 159 -4.30 11.97 4.52
CA LEU A 159 -4.67 10.56 4.52
C LEU A 159 -4.20 9.90 5.81
N ARG A 160 -4.82 8.79 6.17
CA ARG A 160 -4.33 7.97 7.26
C ARG A 160 -2.99 7.34 6.89
N VAL A 161 -2.06 7.34 7.85
CA VAL A 161 -0.73 6.74 7.73
C VAL A 161 -0.54 5.76 8.88
N GLY A 162 0.00 4.59 8.56
CA GLY A 162 0.45 3.60 9.53
C GLY A 162 1.81 3.04 9.14
N SER A 163 2.49 2.40 10.06
CA SER A 163 3.78 1.76 9.78
C SER A 163 3.88 0.41 10.46
N TRP A 164 4.54 -0.54 9.78
CA TRP A 164 4.84 -1.86 10.31
C TRP A 164 6.06 -2.44 9.61
N GLY A 165 6.97 -3.07 10.36
CA GLY A 165 8.15 -3.76 9.83
C GLY A 165 9.05 -2.88 8.93
N GLY A 166 9.11 -1.56 9.19
CA GLY A 166 9.84 -0.62 8.35
C GLY A 166 9.10 -0.15 7.09
N PHE A 167 7.87 -0.63 6.86
CA PHE A 167 7.01 -0.19 5.76
C PHE A 167 6.06 0.92 6.22
N VAL A 168 5.75 1.83 5.30
CA VAL A 168 4.76 2.90 5.46
C VAL A 168 3.52 2.54 4.65
N PHE A 169 2.38 2.60 5.31
CA PHE A 169 1.08 2.33 4.71
C PHE A 169 0.23 3.60 4.71
N ILE A 170 -0.61 3.72 3.71
CA ILE A 170 -1.61 4.80 3.60
C ILE A 170 -3.01 4.20 3.43
N ASN A 171 -4.02 4.97 3.84
CA ASN A 171 -5.41 4.63 3.58
C ASN A 171 -6.21 5.89 3.26
N PHE A 172 -7.05 5.83 2.23
CA PHE A 172 -7.91 6.93 1.82
C PHE A 172 -9.19 7.03 2.65
N ASP A 173 -9.59 5.92 3.31
CA ASP A 173 -10.77 5.89 4.18
C ASP A 173 -10.38 6.33 5.59
N GLU A 174 -10.89 7.50 6.01
CA GLU A 174 -10.69 8.02 7.36
C GLU A 174 -11.25 7.12 8.46
N ASN A 175 -12.25 6.28 8.12
CA ASN A 175 -12.91 5.34 9.03
C ASN A 175 -12.33 3.92 8.96
N ALA A 176 -11.26 3.70 8.22
CA ALA A 176 -10.61 2.40 8.17
C ALA A 176 -10.21 1.92 9.58
N PRO A 177 -10.23 0.61 9.87
CA PRO A 177 -9.66 0.08 11.10
C PRO A 177 -8.17 0.45 11.20
N GLU A 178 -7.62 0.43 12.42
CA GLU A 178 -6.18 0.66 12.61
C GLU A 178 -5.36 -0.36 11.83
N LEU A 179 -4.20 0.06 11.31
CA LEU A 179 -3.33 -0.82 10.52
C LEU A 179 -3.03 -2.13 11.25
N MET A 180 -2.72 -2.06 12.54
CA MET A 180 -2.37 -3.23 13.34
C MET A 180 -3.53 -4.19 13.57
N ASP A 181 -4.78 -3.70 13.55
CA ASP A 181 -5.96 -4.56 13.62
C ASP A 181 -6.11 -5.40 12.34
N VAL A 182 -5.64 -4.86 11.21
CA VAL A 182 -5.70 -5.54 9.90
C VAL A 182 -4.55 -6.53 9.71
N ILE A 183 -3.33 -6.14 10.11
CA ILE A 183 -2.11 -6.94 9.86
C ILE A 183 -1.60 -7.69 11.09
N GLY A 184 -2.28 -7.62 12.23
CA GLY A 184 -1.84 -8.23 13.48
C GLY A 184 -1.35 -9.68 13.37
N PRO A 185 -2.05 -10.58 12.65
CA PRO A 185 -1.56 -11.95 12.43
C PRO A 185 -0.23 -12.01 11.68
N LEU A 186 0.03 -11.07 10.77
CA LEU A 186 1.30 -10.99 10.04
C LEU A 186 2.43 -10.55 10.96
N ASP A 187 2.16 -9.68 11.92
CA ASP A 187 3.16 -9.27 12.92
C ASP A 187 3.69 -10.47 13.70
N TRP A 188 2.80 -11.36 14.16
CA TRP A 188 3.19 -12.61 14.78
C TRP A 188 3.98 -13.50 13.82
N HIS A 189 3.50 -13.67 12.58
CA HIS A 189 4.11 -14.58 11.59
C HIS A 189 5.53 -14.13 11.19
N PHE A 190 5.72 -12.83 10.98
CA PHE A 190 6.99 -12.26 10.52
C PHE A 190 7.93 -11.79 11.64
N LYS A 191 7.57 -12.00 12.91
CA LYS A 191 8.33 -11.50 14.06
C LYS A 191 9.82 -11.85 14.02
N ASP A 192 10.13 -13.10 13.65
CA ASP A 192 11.52 -13.59 13.64
C ASP A 192 12.30 -13.16 12.39
N TRP A 193 11.64 -12.47 11.45
CA TRP A 193 12.28 -11.98 10.23
C TRP A 193 12.93 -10.61 10.41
N HIS A 194 12.64 -9.91 11.50
CA HIS A 194 13.15 -8.58 11.79
C HIS A 194 13.05 -7.64 10.58
N LEU A 195 11.83 -7.47 10.07
CA LEU A 195 11.56 -6.71 8.84
C LEU A 195 12.02 -5.26 8.93
N GLU A 196 12.00 -4.69 10.14
CA GLU A 196 12.47 -3.34 10.45
C GLU A 196 13.96 -3.14 10.21
N ASP A 197 14.77 -4.22 10.36
CA ASP A 197 16.21 -4.23 10.17
C ASP A 197 16.61 -4.53 8.71
N ARG A 198 15.64 -4.78 7.83
CA ARG A 198 15.87 -5.04 6.41
C ARG A 198 15.96 -3.74 5.63
N PHE A 199 16.69 -3.79 4.53
CA PHE A 199 16.84 -2.66 3.60
C PHE A 199 16.54 -3.07 2.16
N ILE A 200 16.22 -2.09 1.32
CA ILE A 200 15.98 -2.30 -0.11
C ILE A 200 17.34 -2.51 -0.80
N GLN A 201 17.62 -3.74 -1.20
CA GLN A 201 18.80 -4.04 -2.02
C GLN A 201 18.54 -3.68 -3.50
N TYR A 202 17.33 -3.98 -3.99
CA TYR A 202 16.89 -3.66 -5.35
C TYR A 202 15.41 -3.29 -5.35
N HIS A 203 15.06 -2.29 -6.15
CA HIS A 203 13.67 -1.95 -6.44
C HIS A 203 13.51 -1.97 -7.97
N VAL A 204 12.73 -2.91 -8.47
CA VAL A 204 12.41 -3.05 -9.90
C VAL A 204 10.92 -2.87 -10.08
N ALA A 205 10.55 -1.93 -10.95
CA ALA A 205 9.17 -1.72 -11.34
C ALA A 205 9.02 -1.98 -12.85
N LYS A 206 7.98 -2.70 -13.24
CA LYS A 206 7.65 -3.00 -14.63
C LYS A 206 6.15 -2.89 -14.83
N VAL A 207 5.77 -2.15 -15.86
CA VAL A 207 4.37 -2.15 -16.32
C VAL A 207 4.15 -3.38 -17.19
N ILE A 208 3.17 -4.19 -16.85
CA ILE A 208 2.74 -5.37 -17.59
C ILE A 208 1.33 -5.13 -18.15
N PRO A 209 1.06 -5.53 -19.41
CA PRO A 209 -0.24 -5.29 -20.05
C PRO A 209 -1.28 -6.34 -19.63
N CYS A 210 -1.58 -6.39 -18.33
CA CYS A 210 -2.61 -7.26 -17.79
C CYS A 210 -3.37 -6.58 -16.64
N ASN A 211 -4.53 -7.13 -16.30
CA ASN A 211 -5.27 -6.73 -15.11
C ASN A 211 -4.46 -7.09 -13.85
N TRP A 212 -4.50 -6.24 -12.84
CA TRP A 212 -3.76 -6.42 -11.59
C TRP A 212 -4.08 -7.75 -10.88
N LYS A 213 -5.33 -8.23 -10.99
CA LYS A 213 -5.73 -9.52 -10.39
C LYS A 213 -4.99 -10.69 -11.01
N VAL A 214 -4.82 -10.69 -12.35
CA VAL A 214 -4.05 -11.73 -13.04
C VAL A 214 -2.61 -11.74 -12.55
N ALA A 215 -2.01 -10.55 -12.35
CA ALA A 215 -0.67 -10.46 -11.80
C ALA A 215 -0.60 -10.97 -10.34
N ALA A 216 -1.59 -10.60 -9.51
CA ALA A 216 -1.64 -11.03 -8.11
C ALA A 216 -1.89 -12.55 -7.98
N GLU A 217 -2.81 -13.09 -8.77
CA GLU A 217 -3.16 -14.53 -8.77
C GLU A 217 -1.97 -15.43 -9.08
N ALA A 218 -1.05 -14.98 -9.95
CA ALA A 218 0.18 -15.72 -10.24
C ALA A 218 1.10 -15.90 -9.01
N PHE A 219 0.95 -15.08 -7.97
CA PHE A 219 1.69 -15.21 -6.71
C PHE A 219 0.90 -15.92 -5.60
N MET A 220 -0.33 -16.35 -5.89
CA MET A 220 -1.20 -17.04 -4.93
C MET A 220 -1.23 -18.56 -5.12
N GLU A 221 -0.50 -19.05 -6.10
CA GLU A 221 -0.38 -20.47 -6.41
C GLU A 221 1.03 -20.80 -6.92
N SER A 222 1.43 -22.05 -6.89
CA SER A 222 2.75 -22.51 -7.34
C SER A 222 2.71 -23.41 -8.59
N GLN A 223 1.53 -23.70 -9.10
CA GLN A 223 1.32 -24.65 -10.20
C GLN A 223 1.98 -24.22 -11.52
N HIS A 224 2.13 -22.89 -11.73
CA HIS A 224 2.82 -22.38 -12.93
C HIS A 224 4.35 -22.51 -12.84
N ALA A 225 4.92 -22.63 -11.63
CA ALA A 225 6.37 -22.59 -11.43
C ALA A 225 7.13 -23.63 -12.24
N PRO A 226 6.74 -24.94 -12.30
CA PRO A 226 7.48 -25.94 -13.05
C PRO A 226 7.54 -25.65 -14.56
N THR A 227 6.52 -25.00 -15.09
CA THR A 227 6.43 -24.73 -16.53
C THR A 227 6.99 -23.35 -16.90
N THR A 228 6.66 -22.33 -16.11
CA THR A 228 7.05 -20.93 -16.39
C THR A 228 8.43 -20.59 -15.84
N HIS A 229 8.80 -21.20 -14.72
CA HIS A 229 10.06 -20.91 -14.01
C HIS A 229 10.90 -22.17 -13.76
N PRO A 230 11.20 -23.00 -14.77
CA PRO A 230 11.92 -24.26 -14.56
C PRO A 230 13.31 -24.06 -13.92
N GLN A 231 13.90 -22.87 -14.05
CA GLN A 231 15.20 -22.54 -13.46
C GLN A 231 15.19 -22.50 -11.92
N ILE A 232 14.04 -22.25 -11.30
CA ILE A 232 13.94 -22.23 -9.83
C ILE A 232 13.63 -23.58 -9.23
N MET A 233 13.15 -24.53 -10.03
CA MET A 233 12.77 -25.88 -9.57
C MET A 233 13.95 -26.71 -9.05
N THR A 234 15.18 -26.31 -9.38
CA THR A 234 16.38 -26.94 -8.81
C THR A 234 16.65 -26.55 -7.35
N HIS A 235 15.95 -25.53 -6.86
CA HIS A 235 16.12 -24.94 -5.52
C HIS A 235 14.85 -25.04 -4.66
N VAL A 236 13.76 -25.50 -5.24
CA VAL A 236 12.48 -25.72 -4.56
C VAL A 236 12.25 -27.23 -4.48
N THR A 237 12.20 -27.75 -3.27
CA THR A 237 11.73 -29.12 -3.01
C THR A 237 10.25 -29.05 -2.65
N ASP A 238 9.47 -29.95 -3.20
CA ASP A 238 8.07 -30.15 -2.80
C ASP A 238 7.99 -30.61 -1.34
#